data_a58de7fb5e8a17416b859bba33b4ebec
#
_entry.id   a58de7fb5e8a17416b859bba33b4ebec
#
_cell.length_a   1.000
_cell.length_b   1.000
_cell.length_c   1.000
_cell.angle_alpha   90.00
_cell.angle_beta   90.00
_cell.angle_gamma   90.00
#
_symmetry.space_group_name_H-M   'P 1'
#
loop_
_entity.id
_entity.type
_entity.pdbx_description
1 polymer ?
#
loop_
_entity_poly.entity_id
_entity_poly.type
_entity_poly.pdbx_seq_one_letter_code
_entity_poly.pdbx_strand_id
1 'polypeptide(L)'
;IIDNYRGYLDLDNVGQLTCVYKDRNFNDDNSSLLKDKVKKVPWCITSAALVNVDAWKAVNGFDEKLFIDEVDYDICLSMRENGYFIYQIGFVGFIHEIGEGKVVNVAGHNIKTWNHSPFRRYYSTRNAMLVARKHKELNSFKAFLGAVKHIFIIFLFEDTKWKKLKAGVKGLAAGIGERI
;
A
#
# COMPACT_ATOMS: atom_id res chain seq x y z
N ILE A 1 6.75 15.42 -13.89
CA ILE A 1 6.20 14.04 -13.69
C ILE A 1 5.30 13.67 -14.87
N ILE A 2 4.26 14.45 -15.17
CA ILE A 2 3.29 14.13 -16.25
C ILE A 2 3.99 13.93 -17.60
N ASP A 3 4.93 14.80 -17.96
CA ASP A 3 5.65 14.69 -19.23
C ASP A 3 6.45 13.39 -19.35
N ASN A 4 6.96 12.86 -18.25
CA ASN A 4 7.67 11.58 -18.22
C ASN A 4 6.74 10.38 -18.46
N TYR A 5 5.43 10.53 -18.26
CA TYR A 5 4.45 9.49 -18.52
C TYR A 5 3.93 9.48 -19.96
N ARG A 6 4.01 10.62 -20.70
CA ARG A 6 3.40 10.75 -22.05
C ARG A 6 3.82 9.66 -23.04
N GLY A 7 5.07 9.23 -23.00
CA GLY A 7 5.58 8.18 -23.88
C GLY A 7 5.11 6.76 -23.57
N TYR A 8 4.28 6.58 -22.53
CA TYR A 8 3.84 5.28 -22.03
C TYR A 8 2.31 5.14 -21.96
N LEU A 9 1.57 6.11 -22.50
CA LEU A 9 0.11 6.09 -22.49
C LEU A 9 -0.48 4.99 -23.37
N ASP A 10 0.23 4.60 -24.43
CA ASP A 10 -0.18 3.60 -25.41
C ASP A 10 0.26 2.17 -25.07
N LEU A 11 0.75 1.94 -23.83
CA LEU A 11 1.03 0.59 -23.36
C LEU A 11 -0.26 -0.23 -23.23
N ASP A 12 -0.13 -1.55 -23.35
CA ASP A 12 -1.27 -2.47 -23.28
C ASP A 12 -2.03 -2.36 -21.96
N ASN A 13 -3.33 -2.14 -22.05
CA ASN A 13 -4.26 -2.18 -20.91
C ASN A 13 -3.78 -1.40 -19.68
N VAL A 14 -3.31 -0.17 -19.88
CA VAL A 14 -2.87 0.70 -18.79
C VAL A 14 -4.00 0.97 -17.82
N GLY A 15 -3.84 0.54 -16.57
CA GLY A 15 -4.68 0.96 -15.43
C GLY A 15 -4.07 2.18 -14.74
N GLN A 16 -2.79 2.09 -14.41
CA GLN A 16 -2.04 3.19 -13.79
C GLN A 16 -0.59 3.22 -14.28
N LEU A 17 -0.04 4.43 -14.39
CA LEU A 17 1.40 4.67 -14.51
C LEU A 17 1.90 5.27 -13.19
N THR A 18 3.00 4.75 -12.67
CA THR A 18 3.65 5.27 -11.47
C THR A 18 5.14 5.47 -11.68
N CYS A 19 5.79 6.19 -10.80
CA CYS A 19 7.24 6.40 -10.81
C CYS A 19 7.88 5.83 -9.54
N VAL A 20 9.20 5.86 -9.50
CA VAL A 20 9.96 5.57 -8.28
C VAL A 20 9.90 6.79 -7.35
N TYR A 21 9.71 6.59 -6.07
CA TYR A 21 9.84 7.64 -5.06
C TYR A 21 11.01 7.34 -4.12
N LYS A 22 11.53 8.37 -3.48
CA LYS A 22 12.48 8.24 -2.36
C LYS A 22 11.73 8.46 -1.06
N ASP A 23 11.89 7.54 -0.09
CA ASP A 23 11.37 7.77 1.25
C ASP A 23 12.26 8.77 1.98
N ARG A 24 11.67 9.79 2.60
CA ARG A 24 12.41 10.81 3.35
C ARG A 24 13.10 10.25 4.59
N ASN A 25 12.49 9.24 5.21
CA ASN A 25 12.95 8.68 6.48
C ASN A 25 14.02 7.60 6.29
N PHE A 26 14.14 7.03 5.08
CA PHE A 26 15.02 5.91 4.82
C PHE A 26 15.89 6.19 3.60
N ASN A 27 17.17 5.90 3.73
CA ASN A 27 18.10 6.01 2.59
C ASN A 27 18.13 4.69 1.82
N ASP A 28 17.01 4.34 1.18
CA ASP A 28 16.89 3.12 0.39
C ASP A 28 17.63 3.26 -0.95
N ASP A 29 18.38 2.23 -1.32
CA ASP A 29 18.96 2.14 -2.66
C ASP A 29 17.89 1.73 -3.67
N ASN A 30 17.42 2.71 -4.43
CA ASN A 30 16.43 2.54 -5.48
C ASN A 30 17.05 2.26 -6.87
N SER A 31 18.37 2.05 -6.96
CA SER A 31 19.07 1.86 -8.23
C SER A 31 18.51 0.70 -9.06
N SER A 32 18.10 -0.39 -8.39
CA SER A 32 17.48 -1.54 -9.05
C SER A 32 16.12 -1.21 -9.67
N LEU A 33 15.36 -0.27 -9.09
CA LEU A 33 14.06 0.15 -9.57
C LEU A 33 14.15 1.08 -10.80
N LEU A 34 15.34 1.65 -11.04
CA LEU A 34 15.62 2.58 -12.14
C LEU A 34 16.24 1.87 -13.35
N LYS A 35 16.61 0.58 -13.25
CA LYS A 35 17.24 -0.18 -14.34
C LYS A 35 16.34 -0.34 -15.56
N ASP A 36 15.07 -0.63 -15.32
CA ASP A 36 14.09 -0.81 -16.38
C ASP A 36 13.39 0.51 -16.68
N LYS A 37 13.33 0.88 -17.96
CA LYS A 37 12.58 2.08 -18.38
C LYS A 37 11.09 1.97 -18.02
N VAL A 38 10.54 0.75 -18.10
CA VAL A 38 9.15 0.43 -17.76
C VAL A 38 9.06 -1.02 -17.32
N LYS A 39 8.27 -1.27 -16.27
CA LYS A 39 7.95 -2.64 -15.82
C LYS A 39 6.54 -2.73 -15.25
N LYS A 40 5.90 -3.89 -15.37
CA LYS A 40 4.66 -4.20 -14.66
C LYS A 40 4.96 -4.43 -13.17
N VAL A 41 4.17 -3.79 -12.32
CA VAL A 41 4.27 -3.95 -10.86
C VAL A 41 2.93 -4.40 -10.30
N PRO A 42 2.90 -5.13 -9.17
CA PRO A 42 1.65 -5.63 -8.61
C PRO A 42 0.75 -4.51 -8.04
N TRP A 43 1.34 -3.44 -7.57
CA TRP A 43 0.65 -2.29 -7.00
C TRP A 43 1.54 -1.05 -6.96
N CYS A 44 0.95 0.11 -6.74
CA CYS A 44 1.63 1.37 -6.49
C CYS A 44 0.84 2.22 -5.50
N ILE A 45 1.47 3.25 -4.96
CA ILE A 45 0.74 4.31 -4.24
C ILE A 45 0.12 5.29 -5.24
N THR A 46 -0.99 5.91 -4.88
CA THR A 46 -1.67 6.90 -5.75
C THR A 46 -0.91 8.22 -5.85
N SER A 47 0.02 8.50 -4.92
CA SER A 47 0.88 9.69 -4.99
C SER A 47 1.68 9.70 -6.29
N ALA A 48 1.49 10.75 -7.09
CA ALA A 48 2.10 10.92 -8.41
C ALA A 48 1.80 9.79 -9.42
N ALA A 49 0.77 8.99 -9.19
CA ALA A 49 0.27 8.04 -10.19
C ALA A 49 -0.63 8.77 -11.21
N LEU A 50 -0.50 8.38 -12.48
CA LEU A 50 -1.43 8.75 -13.54
C LEU A 50 -2.40 7.60 -13.73
N VAL A 51 -3.69 7.84 -13.49
CA VAL A 51 -4.75 6.83 -13.53
C VAL A 51 -5.50 6.91 -14.84
N ASN A 52 -5.71 5.77 -15.49
CA ASN A 52 -6.61 5.66 -16.62
C ASN A 52 -8.07 5.76 -16.12
N VAL A 53 -8.79 6.78 -16.57
CA VAL A 53 -10.15 7.08 -16.11
C VAL A 53 -11.14 5.97 -16.50
N ASP A 54 -10.98 5.35 -17.67
CA ASP A 54 -11.86 4.28 -18.11
C ASP A 54 -11.62 2.99 -17.31
N ALA A 55 -10.35 2.66 -17.01
CA ALA A 55 -10.01 1.58 -16.09
C ALA A 55 -10.56 1.83 -14.69
N TRP A 56 -10.45 3.07 -14.19
CA TRP A 56 -10.98 3.48 -12.90
C TRP A 56 -12.51 3.32 -12.83
N LYS A 57 -13.23 3.75 -13.87
CA LYS A 57 -14.69 3.58 -13.97
C LYS A 57 -15.09 2.11 -14.06
N ALA A 58 -14.35 1.30 -14.82
CA ALA A 58 -14.61 -0.13 -15.00
C ALA A 58 -14.57 -0.92 -13.69
N VAL A 59 -13.79 -0.45 -12.70
CA VAL A 59 -13.68 -1.08 -11.37
C VAL A 59 -14.48 -0.35 -10.29
N ASN A 60 -15.37 0.56 -10.66
CA ASN A 60 -16.19 1.39 -9.77
C ASN A 60 -15.39 2.33 -8.87
N GLY A 61 -14.18 2.71 -9.27
CA GLY A 61 -13.35 3.68 -8.57
C GLY A 61 -12.75 3.18 -7.25
N PHE A 62 -12.47 4.11 -6.35
CA PHE A 62 -11.95 3.81 -5.02
C PHE A 62 -13.07 3.33 -4.09
N ASP A 63 -12.77 2.32 -3.27
CA ASP A 63 -13.69 1.83 -2.25
C ASP A 63 -13.73 2.82 -1.06
N GLU A 64 -14.79 3.62 -0.98
CA GLU A 64 -14.96 4.64 0.07
C GLU A 64 -14.99 4.05 1.48
N LYS A 65 -15.36 2.77 1.65
CA LYS A 65 -15.35 2.10 2.95
C LYS A 65 -13.95 2.03 3.55
N LEU A 66 -12.91 2.02 2.72
CA LEU A 66 -11.52 1.93 3.22
C LEU A 66 -11.07 3.23 3.89
N PHE A 67 -11.50 4.38 3.42
CA PHE A 67 -11.19 5.71 3.94
C PHE A 67 -9.70 6.08 3.95
N ILE A 68 -8.84 5.29 4.61
CA ILE A 68 -7.38 5.47 4.72
C ILE A 68 -6.68 4.12 4.89
N ASP A 69 -5.48 3.99 4.34
CA ASP A 69 -4.69 2.76 4.23
C ASP A 69 -5.37 1.66 3.37
N GLU A 70 -4.60 0.89 2.66
CA GLU A 70 -5.01 -0.16 1.70
C GLU A 70 -5.81 0.33 0.48
N VAL A 71 -6.20 1.61 0.39
CA VAL A 71 -6.94 2.19 -0.74
C VAL A 71 -6.17 2.05 -2.05
N ASP A 72 -4.88 2.36 -2.01
CA ASP A 72 -3.98 2.25 -3.17
C ASP A 72 -3.82 0.80 -3.62
N TYR A 73 -3.74 -0.11 -2.66
CA TYR A 73 -3.59 -1.53 -2.92
C TYR A 73 -4.88 -2.14 -3.50
N ASP A 74 -6.02 -1.79 -2.91
CA ASP A 74 -7.34 -2.25 -3.35
C ASP A 74 -7.64 -1.88 -4.81
N ILE A 75 -7.42 -0.61 -5.18
CA ILE A 75 -7.67 -0.16 -6.56
C ILE A 75 -6.73 -0.86 -7.56
N CYS A 76 -5.46 -1.09 -7.20
CA CYS A 76 -4.53 -1.81 -8.04
C CYS A 76 -4.96 -3.28 -8.24
N LEU A 77 -5.42 -3.95 -7.18
CA LEU A 77 -5.96 -5.31 -7.25
C LEU A 77 -7.21 -5.36 -8.13
N SER A 78 -8.16 -4.44 -7.90
CA SER A 78 -9.39 -4.35 -8.70
C SER A 78 -9.10 -4.15 -10.19
N MET A 79 -8.15 -3.27 -10.53
CA MET A 79 -7.72 -3.07 -11.92
C MET A 79 -7.10 -4.32 -12.52
N ARG A 80 -6.23 -5.01 -11.79
CA ARG A 80 -5.56 -6.23 -12.27
C ARG A 80 -6.54 -7.37 -12.48
N GLU A 81 -7.49 -7.56 -11.57
CA GLU A 81 -8.57 -8.55 -11.71
C GLU A 81 -9.47 -8.28 -12.92
N ASN A 82 -9.51 -7.04 -13.41
CA ASN A 82 -10.23 -6.65 -14.63
C ASN A 82 -9.32 -6.53 -15.88
N GLY A 83 -8.10 -7.09 -15.83
CA GLY A 83 -7.20 -7.19 -16.98
C GLY A 83 -6.38 -5.95 -17.27
N TYR A 84 -6.39 -4.94 -16.39
CA TYR A 84 -5.51 -3.78 -16.49
C TYR A 84 -4.17 -4.02 -15.82
N PHE A 85 -3.15 -3.27 -16.23
CA PHE A 85 -1.81 -3.37 -15.67
C PHE A 85 -1.38 -2.07 -14.99
N ILE A 86 -0.59 -2.23 -13.94
CA ILE A 86 0.09 -1.12 -13.26
C ILE A 86 1.53 -1.10 -13.77
N TYR A 87 1.96 0.03 -14.33
CA TYR A 87 3.31 0.17 -14.87
C TYR A 87 4.12 1.16 -14.05
N GLN A 88 5.30 0.75 -13.62
CA GLN A 88 6.29 1.63 -13.02
C GLN A 88 7.28 2.11 -14.08
N ILE A 89 7.42 3.42 -14.19
CA ILE A 89 8.37 4.08 -15.09
C ILE A 89 9.65 4.39 -14.31
N GLY A 90 10.80 4.10 -14.90
CA GLY A 90 12.11 4.12 -14.26
C GLY A 90 12.70 5.53 -14.07
N PHE A 91 11.99 6.43 -13.38
CA PHE A 91 12.52 7.71 -12.94
C PHE A 91 12.08 8.03 -11.51
N VAL A 92 12.88 8.81 -10.79
CA VAL A 92 12.51 9.31 -9.46
C VAL A 92 11.60 10.52 -9.64
N GLY A 93 10.32 10.38 -9.29
CA GLY A 93 9.33 11.44 -9.46
C GLY A 93 9.21 12.36 -8.27
N PHE A 94 9.37 11.88 -7.04
CA PHE A 94 9.17 12.68 -5.83
C PHE A 94 9.82 12.06 -4.59
N ILE A 95 9.84 12.86 -3.51
CA ILE A 95 10.22 12.42 -2.18
C ILE A 95 8.94 12.22 -1.37
N HIS A 96 8.75 11.03 -0.82
CA HIS A 96 7.58 10.68 -0.02
C HIS A 96 7.95 10.61 1.47
N GLU A 97 7.04 11.05 2.33
CA GLU A 97 7.19 10.94 3.77
C GLU A 97 6.03 10.11 4.34
N ILE A 98 6.35 8.89 4.79
CA ILE A 98 5.36 7.95 5.32
C ILE A 98 5.44 7.95 6.85
N GLY A 99 4.88 8.99 7.49
CA GLY A 99 4.90 9.11 8.95
C GLY A 99 6.30 9.32 9.55
N GLU A 100 6.45 9.04 10.83
CA GLU A 100 7.73 9.14 11.57
C GLU A 100 8.49 7.80 11.49
N GLY A 101 9.20 7.61 10.39
CA GLY A 101 9.93 6.37 10.12
C GLY A 101 11.09 6.16 11.10
N LYS A 102 11.18 4.95 11.67
CA LYS A 102 12.31 4.48 12.50
C LYS A 102 12.73 3.09 12.06
N VAL A 103 14.03 2.81 12.13
CA VAL A 103 14.58 1.46 11.97
C VAL A 103 14.90 0.92 13.34
N VAL A 104 14.36 -0.25 13.66
CA VAL A 104 14.64 -0.98 14.90
C VAL A 104 15.36 -2.27 14.54
N ASN A 105 16.53 -2.53 15.16
CA ASN A 105 17.24 -3.78 14.99
C ASN A 105 16.74 -4.82 15.99
N VAL A 106 16.28 -5.96 15.50
CA VAL A 106 15.79 -7.07 16.30
C VAL A 106 16.55 -8.34 15.89
N ALA A 107 17.40 -8.85 16.77
CA ALA A 107 18.19 -10.04 16.52
C ALA A 107 18.94 -10.01 15.16
N GLY A 108 19.54 -8.86 14.82
CA GLY A 108 20.28 -8.66 13.57
C GLY A 108 19.41 -8.28 12.36
N HIS A 109 18.09 -8.24 12.50
CA HIS A 109 17.17 -7.85 11.43
C HIS A 109 16.67 -6.42 11.63
N ASN A 110 16.77 -5.59 10.58
CA ASN A 110 16.24 -4.24 10.58
C ASN A 110 14.74 -4.23 10.27
N ILE A 111 13.94 -3.79 11.23
CA ILE A 111 12.49 -3.64 11.08
C ILE A 111 12.18 -2.15 10.94
N LYS A 112 11.51 -1.76 9.85
CA LYS A 112 11.01 -0.40 9.66
C LYS A 112 9.67 -0.24 10.38
N THR A 113 9.49 0.85 11.13
CA THR A 113 8.20 1.26 11.72
C THR A 113 7.93 2.71 11.38
N TRP A 114 6.66 3.12 11.32
CA TRP A 114 6.26 4.47 10.93
C TRP A 114 5.50 5.24 12.01
N ASN A 115 5.42 4.69 13.20
CA ASN A 115 4.83 5.31 14.41
C ASN A 115 3.46 5.98 14.18
N HIS A 116 2.62 5.40 13.33
CA HIS A 116 1.31 5.95 13.01
C HIS A 116 0.40 6.06 14.24
N SER A 117 -0.57 6.99 14.19
CA SER A 117 -1.54 7.20 15.26
C SER A 117 -2.41 5.95 15.54
N PRO A 118 -2.99 5.82 16.75
CA PRO A 118 -3.94 4.74 17.04
C PRO A 118 -5.13 4.71 16.08
N PHE A 119 -5.61 5.87 15.63
CA PHE A 119 -6.66 5.99 14.62
C PHE A 119 -6.25 5.29 13.31
N ARG A 120 -5.07 5.59 12.77
CA ARG A 120 -4.57 4.97 11.56
C ARG A 120 -4.30 3.48 11.74
N ARG A 121 -3.87 3.04 12.95
CA ARG A 121 -3.67 1.61 13.25
C ARG A 121 -4.98 0.80 13.23
N TYR A 122 -6.09 1.40 13.64
CA TYR A 122 -7.40 0.78 13.49
C TYR A 122 -7.72 0.51 12.01
N TYR A 123 -7.61 1.53 11.17
CA TYR A 123 -7.93 1.38 9.75
C TYR A 123 -6.97 0.43 9.02
N SER A 124 -5.66 0.51 9.26
CA SER A 124 -4.70 -0.36 8.59
C SER A 124 -4.95 -1.85 8.86
N THR A 125 -5.30 -2.22 10.09
CA THR A 125 -5.60 -3.62 10.41
C THR A 125 -6.99 -4.06 9.96
N ARG A 126 -8.01 -3.17 10.03
CA ARG A 126 -9.35 -3.41 9.51
C ARG A 126 -9.30 -3.62 7.99
N ASN A 127 -8.69 -2.69 7.29
CA ASN A 127 -8.69 -2.66 5.83
C ASN A 127 -7.85 -3.79 5.22
N ALA A 128 -6.73 -4.18 5.85
CA ALA A 128 -5.97 -5.35 5.42
C ALA A 128 -6.84 -6.62 5.39
N MET A 129 -7.76 -6.78 6.35
CA MET A 129 -8.71 -7.90 6.36
C MET A 129 -9.82 -7.74 5.31
N LEU A 130 -10.37 -6.53 5.14
CA LEU A 130 -11.41 -6.28 4.13
C LEU A 130 -10.87 -6.54 2.72
N VAL A 131 -9.71 -5.98 2.38
CA VAL A 131 -9.06 -6.17 1.08
C VAL A 131 -8.71 -7.63 0.84
N ALA A 132 -8.17 -8.34 1.85
CA ALA A 132 -7.84 -9.76 1.73
C ALA A 132 -9.07 -10.67 1.57
N ARG A 133 -10.25 -10.23 2.00
CA ARG A 133 -11.51 -10.96 1.82
C ARG A 133 -12.21 -10.60 0.51
N LYS A 134 -11.97 -9.40 0.00
CA LYS A 134 -12.52 -8.89 -1.26
C LYS A 134 -11.85 -9.53 -2.49
N HIS A 135 -10.53 -9.67 -2.47
CA HIS A 135 -9.73 -10.08 -3.62
C HIS A 135 -9.32 -11.55 -3.56
N LYS A 136 -9.65 -12.31 -4.61
CA LYS A 136 -9.43 -13.77 -4.69
C LYS A 136 -7.95 -14.18 -4.71
N GLU A 137 -7.07 -13.31 -5.19
CA GLU A 137 -5.63 -13.57 -5.22
C GLU A 137 -4.99 -13.49 -3.82
N LEU A 138 -5.69 -12.94 -2.84
CA LEU A 138 -5.21 -12.81 -1.47
C LEU A 138 -5.72 -13.95 -0.59
N ASN A 139 -4.92 -14.30 0.40
CA ASN A 139 -5.28 -15.31 1.39
C ASN A 139 -5.61 -14.63 2.72
N SER A 140 -6.89 -14.63 3.10
CA SER A 140 -7.39 -13.99 4.32
C SER A 140 -6.74 -14.51 5.60
N PHE A 141 -6.38 -15.82 5.66
CA PHE A 141 -5.68 -16.36 6.81
C PHE A 141 -4.24 -15.85 6.93
N LYS A 142 -3.52 -15.74 5.79
CA LYS A 142 -2.19 -15.10 5.77
C LYS A 142 -2.27 -13.62 6.15
N ALA A 143 -3.29 -12.91 5.66
CA ALA A 143 -3.52 -11.51 6.04
C ALA A 143 -3.80 -11.36 7.54
N PHE A 144 -4.61 -12.25 8.12
CA PHE A 144 -4.85 -12.30 9.56
C PHE A 144 -3.54 -12.49 10.35
N LEU A 145 -2.73 -13.49 10.00
CA LEU A 145 -1.44 -13.71 10.67
C LEU A 145 -0.49 -12.52 10.50
N GLY A 146 -0.50 -11.90 9.32
CA GLY A 146 0.26 -10.66 9.05
C GLY A 146 -0.17 -9.49 9.93
N ALA A 147 -1.49 -9.30 10.09
CA ALA A 147 -2.05 -8.26 10.95
C ALA A 147 -1.71 -8.50 12.43
N VAL A 148 -1.80 -9.74 12.92
CA VAL A 148 -1.41 -10.11 14.30
C VAL A 148 0.08 -9.83 14.52
N LYS A 149 0.94 -10.28 13.61
CA LYS A 149 2.39 -9.99 13.65
C LYS A 149 2.66 -8.49 13.69
N HIS A 150 1.98 -7.73 12.84
CA HIS A 150 2.15 -6.27 12.77
C HIS A 150 1.72 -5.58 14.07
N ILE A 151 0.57 -5.94 14.64
CA ILE A 151 0.11 -5.46 15.94
C ILE A 151 1.16 -5.73 17.03
N PHE A 152 1.76 -6.91 17.02
CA PHE A 152 2.80 -7.28 17.99
C PHE A 152 4.07 -6.44 17.83
N ILE A 153 4.54 -6.22 16.60
CA ILE A 153 5.70 -5.35 16.31
C ILE A 153 5.43 -3.92 16.81
N ILE A 154 4.25 -3.37 16.51
CA ILE A 154 3.84 -2.04 16.96
C ILE A 154 3.86 -1.96 18.49
N PHE A 155 3.32 -2.96 19.17
CA PHE A 155 3.29 -3.01 20.63
C PHE A 155 4.69 -3.04 21.24
N LEU A 156 5.64 -3.70 20.60
CA LEU A 156 7.01 -3.77 21.12
C LEU A 156 7.82 -2.49 20.87
N PHE A 157 7.67 -1.86 19.69
CA PHE A 157 8.65 -0.91 19.18
C PHE A 157 8.11 0.51 18.93
N GLU A 158 6.79 0.74 19.03
CA GLU A 158 6.23 2.06 18.83
C GLU A 158 5.79 2.73 20.13
N ASP A 159 5.63 4.05 20.06
CA ASP A 159 5.12 4.86 21.19
C ASP A 159 3.62 4.62 21.40
N THR A 160 3.10 5.01 22.59
CA THR A 160 1.68 4.86 22.95
C THR A 160 1.12 3.45 22.73
N LYS A 161 1.96 2.45 22.91
CA LYS A 161 1.75 1.04 22.55
C LYS A 161 0.39 0.46 22.96
N TRP A 162 -0.12 0.75 24.16
CA TRP A 162 -1.42 0.25 24.64
C TRP A 162 -2.59 0.79 23.84
N LYS A 163 -2.55 2.10 23.48
CA LYS A 163 -3.59 2.70 22.63
C LYS A 163 -3.58 2.10 21.22
N LYS A 164 -2.40 1.89 20.67
CA LYS A 164 -2.21 1.28 19.34
C LYS A 164 -2.58 -0.21 19.33
N LEU A 165 -2.21 -0.96 20.37
CA LEU A 165 -2.64 -2.35 20.55
C LEU A 165 -4.17 -2.46 20.53
N LYS A 166 -4.83 -1.68 21.38
CA LYS A 166 -6.31 -1.66 21.46
C LYS A 166 -6.95 -1.29 20.12
N ALA A 167 -6.39 -0.30 19.42
CA ALA A 167 -6.87 0.13 18.11
C ALA A 167 -6.67 -0.96 17.05
N GLY A 168 -5.49 -1.59 16.98
CA GLY A 168 -5.19 -2.67 16.05
C GLY A 168 -6.09 -3.89 16.25
N VAL A 169 -6.28 -4.32 17.51
CA VAL A 169 -7.18 -5.45 17.84
C VAL A 169 -8.63 -5.13 17.45
N LYS A 170 -9.11 -3.91 17.75
CA LYS A 170 -10.44 -3.47 17.32
C LYS A 170 -10.60 -3.43 15.81
N GLY A 171 -9.58 -2.91 15.10
CA GLY A 171 -9.57 -2.89 13.65
C GLY A 171 -9.62 -4.30 13.06
N LEU A 172 -8.81 -5.21 13.59
CA LEU A 172 -8.78 -6.61 13.15
C LEU A 172 -10.15 -7.29 13.32
N ALA A 173 -10.77 -7.12 14.51
CA ALA A 173 -12.10 -7.66 14.79
C ALA A 173 -13.17 -7.09 13.85
N ALA A 174 -13.13 -5.77 13.60
CA ALA A 174 -14.03 -5.10 12.66
C ALA A 174 -13.84 -5.62 11.24
N GLY A 175 -12.58 -5.75 10.76
CA GLY A 175 -12.29 -6.25 9.42
C GLY A 175 -12.70 -7.72 9.20
N ILE A 176 -12.77 -8.53 10.25
CA ILE A 176 -13.29 -9.91 10.19
C ILE A 176 -14.83 -9.92 10.14
N GLY A 177 -15.49 -9.09 10.97
CA GLY A 177 -16.93 -9.10 11.14
C GLY A 177 -17.72 -8.27 10.13
N GLU A 178 -17.10 -7.30 9.47
CA GLU A 178 -17.76 -6.39 8.53
C GLU A 178 -18.13 -7.12 7.22
N ARG A 179 -19.33 -6.85 6.70
CA ARG A 179 -19.75 -7.35 5.38
C ARG A 179 -19.06 -6.56 4.27
N ILE A 180 -18.53 -7.31 3.31
CA ILE A 180 -17.88 -6.78 2.10
C ILE A 180 -18.94 -6.39 1.07
#